data_59672dc157add7a460a1f7335a9b2667
#
_entry.id   59672dc157add7a460a1f7335a9b2667
#
_cell.length_a   1.000
_cell.length_b   1.000
_cell.length_c   1.000
_cell.angle_alpha   90.00
_cell.angle_beta   90.00
_cell.angle_gamma   90.00
#
_symmetry.space_group_name_H-M   'P 1'
#
loop_
_entity.id
_entity.type
_entity.pdbx_description
1 polymer ?
#
loop_
_entity_poly.entity_id
_entity_poly.type
_entity_poly.pdbx_seq_one_letter_code
_entity_poly.pdbx_strand_id
1 'polypeptide(L)'
;SADSLLKSMEEILSWDWEGSKIVIEHCDTAVDNIPFEKGFLTIEDEIKTLIELQGMHNVGITINWARSAIEGRNITKPLEHIELALKSNILSGLMFSGVSDNDIQYGSWKDTHMPFSKNENVQFFEENSLLTQEEISNTLNIVDLDSVDYLGVKLLSMPIDSSTIDRRVGLNSDAVSILNKILGFR
;
A
#
# COMPACT_ATOMS: atom_id res chain seq x y z
N SER A 1 17.46 -11.10 5.29
CA SER A 1 18.46 -10.14 4.80
C SER A 1 18.22 -9.83 3.31
N ALA A 2 18.77 -8.73 2.83
CA ALA A 2 18.76 -8.38 1.41
C ALA A 2 19.28 -9.51 0.51
N ASP A 3 20.40 -10.15 0.90
CA ASP A 3 20.96 -11.30 0.17
C ASP A 3 19.99 -12.49 0.08
N SER A 4 19.18 -12.72 1.12
CA SER A 4 18.18 -13.78 1.09
C SER A 4 17.02 -13.43 0.17
N LEU A 5 16.62 -12.16 0.15
CA LEU A 5 15.60 -11.66 -0.79
C LEU A 5 16.10 -11.76 -2.23
N LEU A 6 17.34 -11.33 -2.50
CA LEU A 6 17.94 -11.42 -3.83
C LEU A 6 17.91 -12.86 -4.36
N LYS A 7 18.40 -13.84 -3.59
CA LYS A 7 18.37 -15.25 -3.97
C LYS A 7 16.97 -15.78 -4.23
N SER A 8 16.00 -15.41 -3.40
CA SER A 8 14.61 -15.81 -3.59
C SER A 8 14.01 -15.21 -4.85
N MET A 9 14.31 -13.93 -5.12
CA MET A 9 13.86 -13.25 -6.32
C MET A 9 14.50 -13.83 -7.59
N GLU A 10 15.80 -14.14 -7.57
CA GLU A 10 16.48 -14.82 -8.69
C GLU A 10 15.81 -16.15 -9.04
N GLU A 11 15.47 -16.96 -8.02
CA GLU A 11 14.75 -18.22 -8.21
C GLU A 11 13.34 -17.98 -8.80
N ILE A 12 12.55 -17.08 -8.22
CA ILE A 12 11.20 -16.74 -8.68
C ILE A 12 11.24 -16.21 -10.13
N LEU A 13 12.18 -15.34 -10.44
CA LEU A 13 12.32 -14.71 -11.75
C LEU A 13 12.87 -15.67 -12.82
N SER A 14 13.43 -16.83 -12.42
CA SER A 14 13.80 -17.90 -13.35
C SER A 14 12.60 -18.67 -13.91
N TRP A 15 11.43 -18.54 -13.31
CA TRP A 15 10.20 -19.18 -13.76
C TRP A 15 9.58 -18.44 -14.95
N ASP A 16 8.79 -19.16 -15.76
CA ASP A 16 8.05 -18.54 -16.85
C ASP A 16 6.80 -17.83 -16.31
N TRP A 17 6.82 -16.50 -16.34
CA TRP A 17 5.73 -15.64 -15.91
C TRP A 17 4.91 -15.09 -17.09
N GLU A 18 5.11 -15.64 -18.30
CA GLU A 18 4.39 -15.22 -19.52
C GLU A 18 4.45 -13.69 -19.77
N GLY A 19 5.59 -13.07 -19.43
CA GLY A 19 5.81 -11.64 -19.58
C GLY A 19 5.25 -10.76 -18.46
N SER A 20 4.70 -11.37 -17.41
CA SER A 20 4.21 -10.60 -16.23
C SER A 20 5.35 -9.92 -15.48
N LYS A 21 5.08 -8.73 -14.96
CA LYS A 21 5.98 -8.03 -14.04
C LYS A 21 5.83 -8.59 -12.63
N ILE A 22 6.93 -8.89 -11.97
CA ILE A 22 6.95 -9.32 -10.58
C ILE A 22 7.22 -8.11 -9.70
N VAL A 23 6.33 -7.85 -8.75
CA VAL A 23 6.44 -6.72 -7.83
C VAL A 23 6.46 -7.18 -6.38
N ILE A 24 7.23 -6.49 -5.55
CA ILE A 24 7.21 -6.64 -4.10
C ILE A 24 6.23 -5.62 -3.54
N GLU A 25 5.29 -6.02 -2.72
CA GLU A 25 4.50 -5.10 -1.90
C GLU A 25 5.22 -4.90 -0.57
N HIS A 26 5.75 -3.68 -0.35
CA HIS A 26 6.47 -3.34 0.87
C HIS A 26 5.60 -3.55 2.12
N CYS A 27 6.18 -4.15 3.15
CA CYS A 27 5.59 -4.32 4.47
C CYS A 27 6.47 -3.66 5.52
N ASP A 28 5.87 -3.36 6.69
CA ASP A 28 6.56 -2.70 7.79
C ASP A 28 7.83 -3.43 8.23
N THR A 29 8.90 -2.69 8.40
CA THR A 29 10.15 -3.15 9.01
C THR A 29 10.16 -2.93 10.52
N ALA A 30 11.14 -3.52 11.19
CA ALA A 30 11.42 -3.23 12.58
C ALA A 30 12.15 -1.87 12.70
N VAL A 31 11.53 -0.91 13.34
CA VAL A 31 12.09 0.40 13.66
C VAL A 31 12.35 0.47 15.16
N ASP A 32 13.50 1.03 15.56
CA ASP A 32 13.87 1.16 16.97
C ASP A 32 12.79 1.90 17.78
N ASN A 33 12.41 1.30 18.90
CA ASN A 33 11.39 1.81 19.83
C ASN A 33 9.96 1.92 19.25
N ILE A 34 9.70 1.40 18.05
CA ILE A 34 8.37 1.32 17.46
C ILE A 34 7.98 -0.17 17.38
N PRO A 35 6.82 -0.58 17.95
CA PRO A 35 6.32 -1.93 17.77
C PRO A 35 6.01 -2.18 16.30
N PHE A 36 6.63 -3.16 15.70
CA PHE A 36 6.33 -3.59 14.33
C PHE A 36 5.19 -4.62 14.29
N GLU A 37 4.56 -4.73 13.15
CA GLU A 37 3.51 -5.73 12.92
C GLU A 37 4.09 -7.00 12.29
N LYS A 38 4.98 -6.86 11.32
CA LYS A 38 5.61 -7.97 10.57
C LYS A 38 7.12 -8.01 10.67
N GLY A 39 7.80 -6.86 10.68
CA GLY A 39 9.25 -6.77 10.86
C GLY A 39 10.04 -7.34 9.67
N PHE A 40 9.65 -6.99 8.45
CA PHE A 40 10.35 -7.39 7.23
C PHE A 40 11.58 -6.52 6.95
N LEU A 41 12.05 -6.49 5.71
CA LEU A 41 13.20 -5.69 5.28
C LEU A 41 12.84 -4.19 5.26
N THR A 42 13.86 -3.36 5.37
CA THR A 42 13.71 -1.93 5.12
C THR A 42 13.40 -1.69 3.64
N ILE A 43 12.70 -0.61 3.35
CA ILE A 43 12.41 -0.24 1.97
C ILE A 43 13.70 0.00 1.16
N GLU A 44 14.75 0.52 1.80
CA GLU A 44 16.05 0.74 1.17
C GLU A 44 16.70 -0.59 0.74
N ASP A 45 16.63 -1.62 1.57
CA ASP A 45 17.15 -2.95 1.26
C ASP A 45 16.34 -3.62 0.12
N GLU A 46 15.01 -3.47 0.13
CA GLU A 46 14.15 -3.97 -0.94
C GLU A 46 14.42 -3.25 -2.26
N ILE A 47 14.49 -1.90 -2.26
CA ILE A 47 14.81 -1.10 -3.44
C ILE A 47 16.19 -1.47 -3.99
N LYS A 48 17.20 -1.59 -3.13
CA LYS A 48 18.56 -1.98 -3.54
C LYS A 48 18.54 -3.34 -4.26
N THR A 49 17.85 -4.31 -3.70
CA THR A 49 17.71 -5.65 -4.31
C THR A 49 17.02 -5.58 -5.67
N LEU A 50 15.95 -4.79 -5.77
CA LEU A 50 15.20 -4.66 -7.03
C LEU A 50 16.00 -3.93 -8.11
N ILE A 51 16.82 -2.93 -7.76
CA ILE A 51 17.72 -2.25 -8.70
C ILE A 51 18.74 -3.23 -9.29
N GLU A 52 19.30 -4.14 -8.50
CA GLU A 52 20.23 -5.18 -8.99
C GLU A 52 19.55 -6.09 -10.01
N LEU A 53 18.26 -6.39 -9.84
CA LEU A 53 17.48 -7.26 -10.71
C LEU A 53 16.90 -6.57 -11.94
N GLN A 54 16.62 -5.26 -11.86
CA GLN A 54 15.92 -4.48 -12.89
C GLN A 54 16.65 -4.47 -14.25
N GLY A 55 17.97 -4.63 -14.26
CA GLY A 55 18.76 -4.71 -15.49
C GLY A 55 18.51 -5.96 -16.34
N MET A 56 17.96 -7.01 -15.74
CA MET A 56 17.72 -8.31 -16.37
C MET A 56 16.27 -8.75 -16.33
N HIS A 57 15.48 -8.21 -15.44
CA HIS A 57 14.12 -8.66 -15.17
C HIS A 57 13.14 -7.49 -15.05
N ASN A 58 11.87 -7.73 -15.39
CA ASN A 58 10.79 -6.78 -15.21
C ASN A 58 10.28 -6.86 -13.76
N VAL A 59 10.85 -6.04 -12.87
CA VAL A 59 10.55 -6.01 -11.43
C VAL A 59 10.19 -4.62 -10.95
N GLY A 60 9.54 -4.52 -9.82
CA GLY A 60 9.20 -3.24 -9.20
C GLY A 60 8.72 -3.38 -7.77
N ILE A 61 8.37 -2.25 -7.17
CA ILE A 61 7.82 -2.18 -5.81
C ILE A 61 6.43 -1.55 -5.82
N THR A 62 5.57 -2.08 -4.97
CA THR A 62 4.26 -1.50 -4.66
C THR A 62 4.30 -0.96 -3.24
N ILE A 63 3.85 0.27 -3.08
CA ILE A 63 3.69 0.87 -1.76
C ILE A 63 2.24 0.77 -1.33
N ASN A 64 2.00 0.10 -0.20
CA ASN A 64 0.71 0.09 0.47
C ASN A 64 0.71 1.20 1.53
N TRP A 65 -0.23 2.14 1.40
CA TRP A 65 -0.30 3.33 2.26
C TRP A 65 -0.36 2.95 3.75
N ALA A 66 -1.24 2.03 4.14
CA ALA A 66 -1.38 1.62 5.54
C ALA A 66 -0.12 0.96 6.09
N ARG A 67 0.54 0.10 5.31
CA ARG A 67 1.76 -0.59 5.77
C ARG A 67 2.90 0.37 6.05
N SER A 68 3.06 1.38 5.21
CA SER A 68 4.02 2.45 5.46
C SER A 68 3.64 3.28 6.68
N ALA A 69 2.37 3.65 6.83
CA ALA A 69 1.88 4.38 8.01
C ALA A 69 2.08 3.57 9.31
N ILE A 70 1.89 2.24 9.28
CA ILE A 70 2.16 1.33 10.39
C ILE A 70 3.63 1.35 10.78
N GLU A 71 4.54 1.31 9.84
CA GLU A 71 5.98 1.35 10.10
C GLU A 71 6.38 2.62 10.85
N GLY A 72 5.95 3.77 10.36
CA GLY A 72 6.29 5.07 10.97
C GLY A 72 5.43 5.48 12.15
N ARG A 73 4.31 4.78 12.43
CA ARG A 73 3.25 5.23 13.34
C ARG A 73 2.82 6.66 13.06
N ASN A 74 2.78 7.02 11.78
CA ASN A 74 2.36 8.34 11.31
C ASN A 74 1.89 8.31 9.85
N ILE A 75 1.19 9.37 9.44
CA ILE A 75 0.60 9.49 8.10
C ILE A 75 1.56 10.07 7.04
N THR A 76 2.76 10.50 7.42
CA THR A 76 3.76 11.04 6.49
C THR A 76 4.66 9.96 5.92
N LYS A 77 4.82 8.84 6.62
CA LYS A 77 5.68 7.74 6.20
C LYS A 77 5.36 7.16 4.82
N PRO A 78 4.07 7.03 4.42
CA PRO A 78 3.73 6.62 3.06
C PRO A 78 4.34 7.51 1.98
N LEU A 79 4.33 8.84 2.16
CA LEU A 79 4.93 9.78 1.21
C LEU A 79 6.44 9.59 1.10
N GLU A 80 7.13 9.41 2.25
CA GLU A 80 8.58 9.15 2.28
C GLU A 80 8.94 7.88 1.48
N HIS A 81 8.19 6.79 1.66
CA HIS A 81 8.42 5.55 0.94
C HIS A 81 8.16 5.67 -0.55
N ILE A 82 7.08 6.37 -0.93
CA ILE A 82 6.76 6.62 -2.33
C ILE A 82 7.86 7.47 -2.99
N GLU A 83 8.33 8.52 -2.33
CA GLU A 83 9.43 9.34 -2.84
C GLU A 83 10.71 8.54 -3.04
N LEU A 84 11.07 7.62 -2.11
CA LEU A 84 12.23 6.75 -2.26
C LEU A 84 12.09 5.84 -3.48
N ALA A 85 10.93 5.22 -3.67
CA ALA A 85 10.66 4.35 -4.81
C ALA A 85 10.66 5.12 -6.14
N LEU A 86 10.10 6.35 -6.17
CA LEU A 86 10.13 7.24 -7.34
C LEU A 86 11.55 7.67 -7.70
N LYS A 87 12.34 8.13 -6.73
CA LYS A 87 13.75 8.53 -6.93
C LYS A 87 14.61 7.39 -7.47
N SER A 88 14.24 6.16 -7.16
CA SER A 88 14.92 4.95 -7.59
C SER A 88 14.38 4.39 -8.91
N ASN A 89 13.36 5.01 -9.49
CA ASN A 89 12.67 4.58 -10.72
C ASN A 89 12.21 3.10 -10.66
N ILE A 90 11.65 2.70 -9.52
CA ILE A 90 11.24 1.31 -9.25
C ILE A 90 9.77 1.19 -8.82
N LEU A 91 9.07 2.33 -8.60
CA LEU A 91 7.66 2.32 -8.21
C LEU A 91 6.79 1.73 -9.33
N SER A 92 6.05 0.68 -9.02
CA SER A 92 5.15 0.01 -9.97
C SER A 92 3.68 0.23 -9.67
N GLY A 93 3.34 0.44 -8.42
CA GLY A 93 1.95 0.63 -8.05
C GLY A 93 1.75 1.20 -6.66
N LEU A 94 0.54 1.69 -6.44
CA LEU A 94 0.06 2.14 -5.14
C LEU A 94 -1.14 1.32 -4.72
N MET A 95 -1.15 0.88 -3.47
CA MET A 95 -2.25 0.17 -2.85
C MET A 95 -2.79 0.99 -1.68
N PHE A 96 -4.07 1.36 -1.75
CA PHE A 96 -4.72 2.12 -0.70
C PHE A 96 -5.51 1.19 0.22
N SER A 97 -5.09 1.15 1.47
CA SER A 97 -5.84 0.65 2.62
C SER A 97 -5.60 1.59 3.78
N GLY A 98 -6.58 1.73 4.65
CA GLY A 98 -6.48 2.57 5.84
C GLY A 98 -5.89 1.84 7.03
N VAL A 99 -5.60 2.59 8.06
CA VAL A 99 -5.18 2.16 9.38
C VAL A 99 -5.71 3.16 10.40
N SER A 100 -5.78 2.76 11.65
CA SER A 100 -6.12 3.65 12.77
C SER A 100 -5.08 3.56 13.86
N ASP A 101 -4.92 4.64 14.61
CA ASP A 101 -4.10 4.70 15.83
C ASP A 101 -4.86 4.25 17.09
N ASN A 102 -6.20 4.18 17.04
CA ASN A 102 -7.03 3.97 18.23
C ASN A 102 -8.28 3.11 18.01
N ASP A 103 -8.50 2.53 16.83
CA ASP A 103 -9.69 1.70 16.56
C ASP A 103 -9.64 0.37 17.30
N ILE A 104 -10.78 -0.02 17.89
CA ILE A 104 -10.90 -1.27 18.66
C ILE A 104 -11.11 -2.47 17.73
N GLN A 105 -11.86 -2.29 16.65
CA GLN A 105 -12.28 -3.38 15.77
C GLN A 105 -11.21 -3.75 14.75
N TYR A 106 -10.57 -2.75 14.15
CA TYR A 106 -9.46 -2.94 13.23
C TYR A 106 -8.10 -3.03 13.95
N GLY A 107 -8.02 -2.59 15.18
CA GLY A 107 -6.81 -2.56 16.00
C GLY A 107 -5.94 -1.33 15.73
N SER A 108 -5.27 -0.86 16.78
CA SER A 108 -4.34 0.27 16.68
C SER A 108 -3.09 -0.14 15.91
N TRP A 109 -2.81 0.54 14.81
CA TRP A 109 -1.67 0.30 13.92
C TRP A 109 -1.52 -1.16 13.46
N LYS A 110 -2.65 -1.78 13.06
CA LYS A 110 -2.70 -3.16 12.57
C LYS A 110 -2.94 -3.22 11.07
N ASP A 111 -2.27 -4.17 10.39
CA ASP A 111 -2.45 -4.44 8.96
C ASP A 111 -3.76 -5.24 8.72
N THR A 112 -4.87 -4.60 9.00
CA THR A 112 -6.22 -5.18 8.87
C THR A 112 -6.99 -4.63 7.68
N HIS A 113 -6.31 -3.91 6.78
CA HIS A 113 -6.89 -3.37 5.56
C HIS A 113 -8.15 -2.55 5.81
N MET A 114 -8.08 -1.63 6.79
CA MET A 114 -9.18 -0.77 7.17
C MET A 114 -9.67 0.04 5.97
N PRO A 115 -10.98 0.23 5.79
CA PRO A 115 -11.54 1.12 4.77
C PRO A 115 -11.11 2.58 4.94
N PHE A 116 -11.43 3.40 3.94
CA PHE A 116 -11.15 4.82 3.94
C PHE A 116 -11.97 5.54 5.01
N SER A 117 -11.49 6.71 5.41
CA SER A 117 -12.19 7.59 6.33
C SER A 117 -13.46 8.17 5.71
N LYS A 118 -14.31 8.75 6.56
CA LYS A 118 -15.54 9.42 6.16
C LYS A 118 -15.32 10.46 5.07
N ASN A 119 -16.21 10.44 4.08
CA ASN A 119 -16.29 11.43 3.03
C ASN A 119 -17.75 11.78 2.76
N GLU A 120 -18.04 13.02 2.36
CA GLU A 120 -19.41 13.51 2.14
C GLU A 120 -20.17 12.76 1.03
N ASN A 121 -19.45 12.10 0.12
CA ASN A 121 -20.02 11.49 -1.07
C ASN A 121 -20.05 9.96 -1.00
N VAL A 122 -19.80 9.36 0.15
CA VAL A 122 -19.77 7.90 0.31
C VAL A 122 -20.67 7.43 1.44
N GLN A 123 -21.22 6.24 1.28
CA GLN A 123 -22.11 5.63 2.25
C GLN A 123 -21.34 4.70 3.21
N PHE A 124 -20.28 4.06 2.73
CA PHE A 124 -19.52 3.06 3.48
C PHE A 124 -18.10 3.55 3.72
N PHE A 125 -17.75 3.69 4.99
CA PHE A 125 -16.45 4.21 5.46
C PHE A 125 -16.17 3.72 6.88
N GLU A 126 -14.99 4.03 7.41
CA GLU A 126 -14.62 3.83 8.81
C GLU A 126 -14.19 5.17 9.43
N GLU A 127 -14.90 5.63 10.45
CA GLU A 127 -14.68 6.99 11.02
C GLU A 127 -13.28 7.17 11.60
N ASN A 128 -12.70 6.12 12.16
CA ASN A 128 -11.39 6.16 12.80
C ASN A 128 -10.22 5.89 11.82
N SER A 129 -10.48 5.76 10.53
CA SER A 129 -9.42 5.57 9.54
C SER A 129 -8.61 6.85 9.34
N LEU A 130 -7.29 6.72 9.39
CA LEU A 130 -6.35 7.80 9.10
C LEU A 130 -6.20 8.07 7.59
N LEU A 131 -6.66 7.15 6.73
CA LEU A 131 -6.64 7.34 5.29
C LEU A 131 -7.82 8.20 4.84
N THR A 132 -7.64 9.50 4.90
CA THR A 132 -8.62 10.50 4.44
C THR A 132 -8.52 10.75 2.94
N GLN A 133 -9.52 11.44 2.36
CA GLN A 133 -9.43 11.92 0.98
C GLN A 133 -8.24 12.86 0.77
N GLU A 134 -7.90 13.66 1.76
CA GLU A 134 -6.74 14.56 1.72
C GLU A 134 -5.44 13.77 1.61
N GLU A 135 -5.26 12.72 2.43
CA GLU A 135 -4.07 11.87 2.38
C GLU A 135 -3.94 11.12 1.05
N ILE A 136 -5.06 10.68 0.46
CA ILE A 136 -5.07 10.08 -0.88
C ILE A 136 -4.64 11.14 -1.91
N SER A 137 -5.18 12.35 -1.84
CA SER A 137 -4.82 13.44 -2.76
C SER A 137 -3.35 13.82 -2.63
N ASN A 138 -2.83 13.95 -1.40
CA ASN A 138 -1.43 14.23 -1.13
C ASN A 138 -0.52 13.15 -1.74
N THR A 139 -0.92 11.88 -1.59
CA THR A 139 -0.20 10.74 -2.16
C THR A 139 -0.18 10.78 -3.68
N LEU A 140 -1.31 11.02 -4.32
CA LEU A 140 -1.41 11.03 -5.79
C LEU A 140 -0.75 12.27 -6.42
N ASN A 141 -0.68 13.39 -5.70
CA ASN A 141 -0.06 14.62 -6.21
C ASN A 141 1.46 14.52 -6.41
N ILE A 142 2.14 13.61 -5.73
CA ILE A 142 3.59 13.41 -5.89
C ILE A 142 3.94 12.34 -6.92
N VAL A 143 2.96 11.66 -7.50
CA VAL A 143 3.16 10.54 -8.44
C VAL A 143 2.73 10.96 -9.83
N ASP A 144 3.63 10.80 -10.80
CA ASP A 144 3.24 10.81 -12.20
C ASP A 144 2.50 9.51 -12.51
N LEU A 145 1.19 9.63 -12.76
CA LEU A 145 0.31 8.48 -12.98
C LEU A 145 0.66 7.67 -14.23
N ASP A 146 1.30 8.30 -15.21
CA ASP A 146 1.78 7.60 -16.42
C ASP A 146 3.02 6.74 -16.12
N SER A 147 3.66 6.93 -14.96
CA SER A 147 4.85 6.18 -14.53
C SER A 147 4.55 4.95 -13.69
N VAL A 148 3.31 4.70 -13.29
CA VAL A 148 2.90 3.55 -12.49
C VAL A 148 2.00 2.62 -13.27
N ASP A 149 2.13 1.31 -13.02
CA ASP A 149 1.37 0.30 -13.74
C ASP A 149 -0.08 0.20 -13.24
N TYR A 150 -0.32 0.51 -11.97
CA TYR A 150 -1.65 0.42 -11.36
C TYR A 150 -1.82 1.21 -10.06
N LEU A 151 -3.08 1.52 -9.80
CA LEU A 151 -3.58 1.97 -8.50
C LEU A 151 -4.64 0.97 -8.02
N GLY A 152 -4.65 0.65 -6.74
CA GLY A 152 -5.59 -0.33 -6.20
C GLY A 152 -6.09 0.03 -4.80
N VAL A 153 -7.20 -0.62 -4.43
CA VAL A 153 -7.74 -0.61 -3.07
C VAL A 153 -7.69 -2.01 -2.49
N LYS A 154 -7.40 -2.13 -1.20
CA LYS A 154 -7.34 -3.42 -0.49
C LYS A 154 -8.03 -3.25 0.85
N LEU A 155 -9.31 -3.61 0.90
CA LEU A 155 -10.18 -3.29 2.02
C LEU A 155 -10.82 -4.55 2.62
N LEU A 156 -10.88 -4.58 3.94
CA LEU A 156 -11.56 -5.61 4.71
C LEU A 156 -12.74 -4.98 5.45
N SER A 157 -13.90 -5.62 5.40
CA SER A 157 -15.08 -5.21 6.18
C SER A 157 -15.13 -5.97 7.50
N MET A 158 -15.10 -5.26 8.61
CA MET A 158 -15.19 -5.83 9.94
C MET A 158 -16.59 -5.63 10.56
N PRO A 159 -17.05 -6.50 11.48
CA PRO A 159 -16.50 -7.83 11.76
C PRO A 159 -16.73 -8.78 10.58
N ILE A 160 -15.77 -9.64 10.29
CA ILE A 160 -15.80 -10.51 9.09
C ILE A 160 -17.08 -11.37 9.04
N ASP A 161 -17.44 -11.96 10.17
CA ASP A 161 -18.55 -12.94 10.25
C ASP A 161 -19.94 -12.32 10.10
N SER A 162 -20.10 -11.03 10.41
CA SER A 162 -21.39 -10.33 10.35
C SER A 162 -21.47 -9.27 9.26
N SER A 163 -20.40 -9.06 8.51
CA SER A 163 -20.39 -8.10 7.41
C SER A 163 -21.22 -8.60 6.22
N THR A 164 -22.19 -7.80 5.80
CA THR A 164 -23.04 -8.10 4.65
C THR A 164 -22.28 -7.97 3.33
N ILE A 165 -22.78 -8.63 2.28
CA ILE A 165 -22.24 -8.49 0.92
C ILE A 165 -22.35 -7.03 0.46
N ASP A 166 -23.48 -6.37 0.70
CA ASP A 166 -23.69 -4.97 0.32
C ASP A 166 -22.65 -4.04 0.94
N ARG A 167 -22.32 -4.24 2.23
CA ARG A 167 -21.26 -3.47 2.86
C ARG A 167 -19.88 -3.75 2.24
N ARG A 168 -19.56 -5.02 1.98
CA ARG A 168 -18.25 -5.40 1.38
C ARG A 168 -18.10 -4.81 -0.03
N VAL A 169 -19.13 -4.90 -0.85
CA VAL A 169 -19.15 -4.31 -2.19
C VAL A 169 -19.14 -2.79 -2.09
N GLY A 170 -19.97 -2.22 -1.23
CA GLY A 170 -20.08 -0.77 -1.04
C GLY A 170 -18.77 -0.11 -0.62
N LEU A 171 -18.04 -0.68 0.35
CA LEU A 171 -16.74 -0.16 0.77
C LEU A 171 -15.74 -0.06 -0.40
N ASN A 172 -15.67 -1.09 -1.24
CA ASN A 172 -14.79 -1.08 -2.41
C ASN A 172 -15.28 -0.10 -3.49
N SER A 173 -16.59 -0.07 -3.78
CA SER A 173 -17.19 0.87 -4.72
C SER A 173 -16.96 2.32 -4.31
N ASP A 174 -17.19 2.63 -3.05
CA ASP A 174 -17.02 3.98 -2.50
C ASP A 174 -15.55 4.42 -2.53
N ALA A 175 -14.62 3.52 -2.17
CA ALA A 175 -13.19 3.80 -2.24
C ALA A 175 -12.73 4.07 -3.69
N VAL A 176 -13.14 3.25 -4.64
CA VAL A 176 -12.85 3.46 -6.08
C VAL A 176 -13.46 4.77 -6.57
N SER A 177 -14.66 5.12 -6.12
CA SER A 177 -15.31 6.39 -6.46
C SER A 177 -14.52 7.60 -5.96
N ILE A 178 -13.96 7.53 -4.75
CA ILE A 178 -13.07 8.59 -4.21
C ILE A 178 -11.83 8.73 -5.10
N LEU A 179 -11.16 7.62 -5.44
CA LEU A 179 -10.00 7.65 -6.32
C LEU A 179 -10.33 8.26 -7.68
N ASN A 180 -11.39 7.80 -8.32
CA ASN A 180 -11.83 8.31 -9.63
C ASN A 180 -12.11 9.82 -9.58
N LYS A 181 -12.74 10.30 -8.51
CA LYS A 181 -13.02 11.74 -8.34
C LYS A 181 -11.75 12.56 -8.21
N ILE A 182 -10.74 12.08 -7.46
CA ILE A 182 -9.46 12.75 -7.29
C ILE A 182 -8.71 12.77 -8.63
N LEU A 183 -8.74 11.66 -9.37
CA LEU A 183 -8.10 11.51 -10.68
C LEU A 183 -8.83 12.22 -11.83
N GLY A 184 -10.01 12.80 -11.59
CA GLY A 184 -10.81 13.47 -12.60
C GLY A 184 -11.53 12.53 -13.59
N PHE A 185 -11.60 11.24 -13.28
CA PHE A 185 -12.43 10.30 -14.04
C PHE A 185 -13.91 10.47 -13.67
N ARG A 186 -14.78 10.40 -14.68
CA ARG A 186 -16.23 10.50 -14.51
C ARG A 186 -16.90 9.12 -14.57
#